data_b14f03ac51d14ca73db4e84e94559396
#
_entry.id   b14f03ac51d14ca73db4e84e94559396
#
_cell.length_a   1.000
_cell.length_b   1.000
_cell.length_c   1.000
_cell.angle_alpha   90.00
_cell.angle_beta   90.00
_cell.angle_gamma   90.00
#
_symmetry.space_group_name_H-M   'P 1'
#
loop_
_entity.id
_entity.type
_entity.pdbx_description
1 polymer ?
#
loop_
_entity_poly.entity_id
_entity_poly.type
_entity_poly.pdbx_seq_one_letter_code
_entity_poly.pdbx_strand_id
1 'polypeptide(L)'
;MTDGVRLRWRALPPRTRVLLLVHAAGFLEGTGWHAADLARRGTHAYSSFPPAIQVFFLALVVLDPLVAVLALGARRVAAPSAGAVAAADAFANWFGNWPWISADWTRLLRPVGLLPITLFALFVLASSRPLWRALSADPVVAWAAPIREDAPDGPAEGRTDHGSQPRRNGAHR
;
A
#
# COMPACT_ATOMS: atom_id res chain seq x y z
N MET A 1 -17.58 -13.54 -1.31
CA MET A 1 -16.62 -12.66 -2.03
C MET A 1 -16.97 -12.76 -3.50
N THR A 2 -17.33 -11.65 -4.14
CA THR A 2 -17.71 -11.63 -5.57
C THR A 2 -16.51 -11.98 -6.45
N ASP A 3 -16.74 -12.61 -7.61
CA ASP A 3 -15.68 -13.05 -8.53
C ASP A 3 -14.72 -11.93 -8.90
N GLY A 4 -15.21 -10.70 -9.05
CA GLY A 4 -14.39 -9.53 -9.33
C GLY A 4 -13.38 -9.17 -8.22
N VAL A 5 -13.66 -9.47 -6.94
CA VAL A 5 -12.69 -9.27 -5.83
C VAL A 5 -11.61 -10.33 -5.90
N ARG A 6 -11.99 -11.60 -6.14
CA ARG A 6 -11.04 -12.73 -6.28
C ARG A 6 -10.06 -12.49 -7.43
N LEU A 7 -10.54 -12.01 -8.57
CA LEU A 7 -9.70 -11.70 -9.73
C LEU A 7 -8.69 -10.58 -9.39
N ARG A 8 -9.14 -9.49 -8.76
CA ARG A 8 -8.23 -8.42 -8.31
C ARG A 8 -7.16 -8.96 -7.35
N TRP A 9 -7.54 -9.74 -6.35
CA TRP A 9 -6.60 -10.32 -5.40
C TRP A 9 -5.56 -11.22 -6.07
N ARG A 10 -5.96 -12.03 -7.05
CA ARG A 10 -5.04 -12.90 -7.82
C ARG A 10 -4.03 -12.11 -8.64
N ALA A 11 -4.42 -10.96 -9.17
CA ALA A 11 -3.54 -10.09 -9.95
C ALA A 11 -2.52 -9.32 -9.10
N LEU A 12 -2.73 -9.19 -7.78
CA LEU A 12 -1.82 -8.42 -6.91
C LEU A 12 -0.56 -9.21 -6.54
N PRO A 13 0.60 -8.54 -6.45
CA PRO A 13 1.81 -9.12 -5.88
C PRO A 13 1.61 -9.58 -4.43
N PRO A 14 2.30 -10.64 -3.95
CA PRO A 14 2.15 -11.13 -2.59
C PRO A 14 2.36 -10.05 -1.51
N ARG A 15 3.37 -9.19 -1.69
CA ARG A 15 3.64 -8.06 -0.78
C ARG A 15 2.44 -7.13 -0.65
N THR A 16 1.79 -6.78 -1.76
CA THR A 16 0.60 -5.93 -1.77
C THR A 16 -0.56 -6.58 -1.02
N ARG A 17 -0.75 -7.90 -1.19
CA ARG A 17 -1.78 -8.65 -0.46
C ARG A 17 -1.53 -8.61 1.04
N VAL A 18 -0.27 -8.83 1.48
CA VAL A 18 0.09 -8.76 2.91
C VAL A 18 -0.18 -7.37 3.46
N LEU A 19 0.23 -6.30 2.76
CA LEU A 19 -0.04 -4.93 3.19
C LEU A 19 -1.55 -4.68 3.36
N LEU A 20 -2.39 -5.10 2.39
CA LEU A 20 -3.84 -4.94 2.49
C LEU A 20 -4.44 -5.70 3.68
N LEU A 21 -3.95 -6.92 3.95
CA LEU A 21 -4.39 -7.71 5.10
C LEU A 21 -3.99 -7.05 6.43
N VAL A 22 -2.76 -6.53 6.54
CA VAL A 22 -2.31 -5.82 7.74
C VAL A 22 -3.11 -4.54 7.95
N HIS A 23 -3.40 -3.78 6.88
CA HIS A 23 -4.29 -2.61 6.99
C HIS A 23 -5.68 -3.02 7.48
N ALA A 24 -6.30 -4.02 6.84
CA ALA A 24 -7.63 -4.48 7.24
C ALA A 24 -7.66 -4.97 8.68
N ALA A 25 -6.67 -5.74 9.11
CA ALA A 25 -6.58 -6.24 10.49
C ALA A 25 -6.44 -5.11 11.51
N GLY A 26 -5.55 -4.13 11.27
CA GLY A 26 -5.35 -3.00 12.19
C GLY A 26 -6.58 -2.11 12.30
N PHE A 27 -7.25 -1.78 11.18
CA PHE A 27 -8.50 -1.00 11.23
C PHE A 27 -9.65 -1.78 11.87
N LEU A 28 -9.74 -3.10 11.71
CA LEU A 28 -10.74 -3.92 12.42
C LEU A 28 -10.43 -4.01 13.91
N GLU A 29 -9.17 -4.06 14.30
CA GLU A 29 -8.76 -3.96 15.71
C GLU A 29 -9.21 -2.60 16.30
N GLY A 30 -8.91 -1.49 15.61
CA GLY A 30 -9.40 -0.14 15.99
C GLY A 30 -10.91 -0.10 16.15
N THR A 31 -11.65 -0.64 15.16
CA THR A 31 -13.12 -0.80 15.26
C THR A 31 -13.52 -1.51 16.55
N GLY A 32 -12.83 -2.61 16.88
CA GLY A 32 -13.11 -3.40 18.08
C GLY A 32 -12.93 -2.58 19.37
N TRP A 33 -11.88 -1.80 19.47
CA TRP A 33 -11.63 -0.93 20.62
C TRP A 33 -12.67 0.16 20.76
N HIS A 34 -12.96 0.91 19.69
CA HIS A 34 -13.96 1.98 19.71
C HIS A 34 -15.37 1.43 19.98
N ALA A 35 -15.75 0.32 19.40
CA ALA A 35 -17.03 -0.34 19.67
C ALA A 35 -17.13 -0.82 21.12
N ALA A 36 -16.05 -1.37 21.67
CA ALA A 36 -16.02 -1.82 23.07
C ALA A 36 -16.14 -0.63 24.05
N ASP A 37 -15.49 0.50 23.77
CA ASP A 37 -15.62 1.70 24.59
C ASP A 37 -17.04 2.26 24.53
N LEU A 38 -17.64 2.31 23.35
CA LEU A 38 -19.02 2.75 23.16
C LEU A 38 -20.00 1.81 23.86
N ALA A 39 -19.80 0.49 23.81
CA ALA A 39 -20.63 -0.47 24.51
C ALA A 39 -20.56 -0.34 26.04
N ARG A 40 -19.37 -0.01 26.58
CA ARG A 40 -19.16 0.13 28.04
C ARG A 40 -19.62 1.45 28.60
N ARG A 41 -19.47 2.56 27.88
CA ARG A 41 -19.64 3.94 28.38
C ARG A 41 -20.66 4.76 27.60
N GLY A 42 -21.29 4.18 26.57
CA GLY A 42 -22.19 4.91 25.68
C GLY A 42 -21.50 6.07 24.97
N THR A 43 -22.25 7.05 24.55
CA THR A 43 -21.75 8.28 23.90
C THR A 43 -20.82 9.12 24.78
N HIS A 44 -20.74 8.83 26.09
CA HIS A 44 -19.85 9.50 27.04
C HIS A 44 -18.42 8.90 27.07
N ALA A 45 -18.14 7.88 26.26
CA ALA A 45 -16.83 7.20 26.23
C ALA A 45 -15.64 8.18 26.08
N TYR A 46 -15.85 9.25 25.34
CA TYR A 46 -14.83 10.25 25.00
C TYR A 46 -15.11 11.64 25.60
N SER A 47 -15.98 11.76 26.63
CA SER A 47 -16.40 13.04 27.20
C SER A 47 -15.27 13.89 27.81
N SER A 48 -14.11 13.29 28.09
CA SER A 48 -12.92 14.01 28.55
C SER A 48 -12.14 14.74 27.44
N PHE A 49 -12.46 14.47 26.17
CA PHE A 49 -11.82 15.10 25.03
C PHE A 49 -12.59 16.32 24.52
N PRO A 50 -11.97 17.23 23.75
CA PRO A 50 -12.69 18.31 23.07
C PRO A 50 -13.80 17.76 22.15
N PRO A 51 -14.93 18.48 21.97
CA PRO A 51 -16.10 17.97 21.24
C PRO A 51 -15.78 17.43 19.83
N ALA A 52 -14.90 18.10 19.08
CA ALA A 52 -14.50 17.65 17.74
C ALA A 52 -13.80 16.27 17.77
N ILE A 53 -12.96 16.04 18.78
CA ILE A 53 -12.27 14.74 18.95
C ILE A 53 -13.28 13.67 19.42
N GLN A 54 -14.23 14.00 20.28
CA GLN A 54 -15.29 13.07 20.66
C GLN A 54 -16.05 12.56 19.43
N VAL A 55 -16.52 13.50 18.59
CA VAL A 55 -17.24 13.15 17.35
C VAL A 55 -16.36 12.29 16.43
N PHE A 56 -15.08 12.63 16.30
CA PHE A 56 -14.16 11.87 15.49
C PHE A 56 -13.98 10.42 16.00
N PHE A 57 -13.74 10.23 17.31
CA PHE A 57 -13.60 8.88 17.88
C PHE A 57 -14.90 8.06 17.78
N LEU A 58 -16.06 8.68 17.90
CA LEU A 58 -17.34 8.00 17.64
C LEU A 58 -17.47 7.61 16.16
N ALA A 59 -16.98 8.46 15.25
CA ALA A 59 -17.01 8.17 13.82
C ALA A 59 -16.07 7.02 13.42
N LEU A 60 -15.01 6.74 14.18
CA LEU A 60 -14.10 5.63 13.89
C LEU A 60 -14.78 4.25 13.93
N VAL A 61 -15.86 4.09 14.70
CA VAL A 61 -16.67 2.86 14.68
C VAL A 61 -17.21 2.54 13.28
N VAL A 62 -17.35 3.57 12.42
CA VAL A 62 -17.80 3.44 11.02
C VAL A 62 -16.65 3.59 10.05
N LEU A 63 -15.74 4.54 10.29
CA LEU A 63 -14.64 4.84 9.36
C LEU A 63 -13.64 3.69 9.27
N ASP A 64 -13.28 3.09 10.41
CA ASP A 64 -12.32 1.98 10.44
C ASP A 64 -12.83 0.75 9.67
N PRO A 65 -14.04 0.22 9.91
CA PRO A 65 -14.51 -0.92 9.13
C PRO A 65 -14.72 -0.55 7.66
N LEU A 66 -15.06 0.69 7.33
CA LEU A 66 -15.14 1.14 5.94
C LEU A 66 -13.77 1.04 5.26
N VAL A 67 -12.70 1.53 5.89
CA VAL A 67 -11.33 1.41 5.38
C VAL A 67 -10.93 -0.07 5.25
N ALA A 68 -11.25 -0.91 6.24
CA ALA A 68 -10.99 -2.34 6.18
C ALA A 68 -11.69 -3.01 4.98
N VAL A 69 -12.96 -2.67 4.73
CA VAL A 69 -13.73 -3.18 3.59
C VAL A 69 -13.13 -2.72 2.25
N LEU A 70 -12.68 -1.46 2.16
CA LEU A 70 -11.99 -0.95 0.97
C LEU A 70 -10.68 -1.69 0.71
N ALA A 71 -9.90 -1.98 1.77
CA ALA A 71 -8.66 -2.75 1.68
C ALA A 71 -8.94 -4.20 1.24
N LEU A 72 -9.89 -4.90 1.87
CA LEU A 72 -10.31 -6.25 1.50
C LEU A 72 -10.93 -6.30 0.09
N GLY A 73 -11.55 -5.22 -0.37
CA GLY A 73 -12.03 -5.07 -1.74
C GLY A 73 -10.92 -4.79 -2.76
N ALA A 74 -9.66 -4.64 -2.33
CA ALA A 74 -8.52 -4.21 -3.15
C ALA A 74 -8.88 -2.98 -4.00
N ARG A 75 -9.49 -1.98 -3.35
CA ARG A 75 -9.89 -0.73 -4.01
C ARG A 75 -8.74 0.28 -3.94
N ARG A 76 -8.46 0.97 -5.07
CA ARG A 76 -7.40 2.00 -5.11
C ARG A 76 -7.55 3.09 -4.05
N VAL A 77 -8.80 3.45 -3.71
CA VAL A 77 -9.11 4.46 -2.69
C VAL A 77 -8.77 3.98 -1.26
N ALA A 78 -8.53 2.69 -1.03
CA ALA A 78 -8.16 2.17 0.28
C ALA A 78 -6.90 2.83 0.85
N ALA A 79 -5.87 3.03 0.01
CA ALA A 79 -4.60 3.58 0.46
C ALA A 79 -4.71 5.03 0.96
N PRO A 80 -5.30 6.00 0.21
CA PRO A 80 -5.45 7.36 0.71
C PRO A 80 -6.45 7.45 1.86
N SER A 81 -7.54 6.66 1.86
CA SER A 81 -8.48 6.64 2.99
C SER A 81 -7.82 6.13 4.26
N ALA A 82 -7.06 5.04 4.17
CA ALA A 82 -6.29 4.51 5.30
C ALA A 82 -5.30 5.54 5.85
N GLY A 83 -4.54 6.20 4.96
CA GLY A 83 -3.60 7.24 5.34
C GLY A 83 -4.27 8.41 6.06
N ALA A 84 -5.39 8.90 5.53
CA ALA A 84 -6.13 10.01 6.12
C ALA A 84 -6.71 9.65 7.51
N VAL A 85 -7.36 8.50 7.64
CA VAL A 85 -7.97 8.06 8.91
C VAL A 85 -6.87 7.79 9.94
N ALA A 86 -5.81 7.05 9.61
CA ALA A 86 -4.74 6.75 10.55
C ALA A 86 -3.97 8.00 11.01
N ALA A 87 -3.73 8.97 10.11
CA ALA A 87 -3.10 10.24 10.46
C ALA A 87 -3.99 11.08 11.40
N ALA A 88 -5.29 11.16 11.11
CA ALA A 88 -6.24 11.88 11.94
C ALA A 88 -6.39 11.22 13.32
N ASP A 89 -6.43 9.88 13.37
CA ASP A 89 -6.53 9.13 14.63
C ASP A 89 -5.28 9.30 15.50
N ALA A 90 -4.08 9.17 14.92
CA ALA A 90 -2.85 9.43 15.64
C ALA A 90 -2.79 10.86 16.16
N PHE A 91 -3.15 11.86 15.33
CA PHE A 91 -3.17 13.27 15.74
C PHE A 91 -4.16 13.50 16.89
N ALA A 92 -5.40 13.01 16.78
CA ALA A 92 -6.41 13.15 17.82
C ALA A 92 -5.99 12.52 19.15
N ASN A 93 -5.38 11.34 19.08
CA ASN A 93 -4.85 10.64 20.25
C ASN A 93 -3.67 11.39 20.88
N TRP A 94 -2.71 11.91 20.11
CA TRP A 94 -1.62 12.71 20.63
C TRP A 94 -2.12 14.02 21.26
N PHE A 95 -2.97 14.75 20.54
CA PHE A 95 -3.51 16.01 21.02
C PHE A 95 -4.32 15.83 22.31
N GLY A 96 -5.21 14.85 22.33
CA GLY A 96 -6.10 14.62 23.47
C GLY A 96 -5.40 14.07 24.71
N ASN A 97 -4.33 13.27 24.52
CA ASN A 97 -3.59 12.66 25.62
C ASN A 97 -2.32 13.45 26.00
N TRP A 98 -2.03 14.56 25.35
CA TRP A 98 -0.82 15.33 25.59
C TRP A 98 -0.59 15.70 27.07
N PRO A 99 -1.56 16.24 27.83
CA PRO A 99 -1.36 16.57 29.24
C PRO A 99 -1.00 15.35 30.09
N TRP A 100 -1.58 14.20 29.78
CA TRP A 100 -1.35 12.95 30.49
C TRP A 100 0.03 12.34 30.18
N ILE A 101 0.47 12.38 28.94
CA ILE A 101 1.77 11.88 28.49
C ILE A 101 2.90 12.80 28.94
N SER A 102 2.73 14.12 28.84
CA SER A 102 3.76 15.08 29.23
C SER A 102 4.08 15.05 30.72
N ALA A 103 3.13 14.61 31.56
CA ALA A 103 3.33 14.41 32.99
C ALA A 103 4.18 13.17 33.31
N ASP A 104 4.17 12.16 32.44
CA ASP A 104 4.95 10.92 32.63
C ASP A 104 5.14 10.18 31.31
N TRP A 105 6.32 10.29 30.70
CA TRP A 105 6.66 9.71 29.40
C TRP A 105 6.70 8.17 29.41
N THR A 106 6.83 7.52 30.57
CA THR A 106 6.78 6.06 30.66
C THR A 106 5.44 5.48 30.21
N ARG A 107 4.39 6.29 30.23
CA ARG A 107 3.04 5.93 29.77
C ARG A 107 2.97 5.61 28.27
N LEU A 108 3.93 6.11 27.47
CA LEU A 108 4.08 5.73 26.06
C LEU A 108 4.39 4.24 25.87
N LEU A 109 5.08 3.63 26.83
CA LEU A 109 5.49 2.22 26.75
C LEU A 109 4.35 1.24 27.08
N ARG A 110 3.15 1.72 27.34
CA ARG A 110 2.01 0.83 27.56
C ARG A 110 1.70 0.03 26.30
N PRO A 111 1.42 -1.28 26.42
CA PRO A 111 1.17 -2.15 25.28
C PRO A 111 -0.11 -1.81 24.53
N VAL A 112 -1.04 -1.10 25.19
CA VAL A 112 -2.28 -0.56 24.59
C VAL A 112 -2.26 0.95 24.80
N GLY A 113 -2.37 1.70 23.73
CA GLY A 113 -2.42 3.18 23.80
C GLY A 113 -1.64 3.87 22.68
N LEU A 114 -1.02 4.99 23.04
CA LEU A 114 -0.49 5.95 22.06
C LEU A 114 0.64 5.40 21.18
N LEU A 115 1.55 4.57 21.72
CA LEU A 115 2.65 4.02 20.95
C LEU A 115 2.19 3.05 19.85
N PRO A 116 1.35 2.03 20.12
CA PRO A 116 0.81 1.16 19.06
C PRO A 116 0.07 1.94 17.97
N ILE A 117 -0.77 2.90 18.34
CA ILE A 117 -1.52 3.76 17.40
C ILE A 117 -0.54 4.52 16.51
N THR A 118 0.51 5.12 17.10
CA THR A 118 1.53 5.87 16.35
C THR A 118 2.28 4.99 15.39
N LEU A 119 2.74 3.80 15.85
CA LEU A 119 3.46 2.85 15.00
C LEU A 119 2.58 2.35 13.85
N PHE A 120 1.32 2.06 14.12
CA PHE A 120 0.38 1.67 13.07
C PHE A 120 0.15 2.80 12.07
N ALA A 121 -0.05 4.04 12.52
CA ALA A 121 -0.20 5.20 11.64
C ALA A 121 1.04 5.42 10.77
N LEU A 122 2.25 5.33 11.33
CA LEU A 122 3.49 5.43 10.57
C LEU A 122 3.62 4.31 9.52
N PHE A 123 3.27 3.08 9.89
CA PHE A 123 3.23 1.95 8.96
C PHE A 123 2.25 2.21 7.80
N VAL A 124 1.02 2.64 8.11
CA VAL A 124 -0.01 2.95 7.11
C VAL A 124 0.46 4.06 6.17
N LEU A 125 1.01 5.16 6.71
CA LEU A 125 1.51 6.28 5.90
C LEU A 125 2.69 5.87 5.01
N ALA A 126 3.65 5.13 5.54
CA ALA A 126 4.80 4.64 4.77
C ALA A 126 4.39 3.69 3.64
N SER A 127 3.38 2.85 3.89
CA SER A 127 2.87 1.87 2.91
C SER A 127 1.83 2.43 1.95
N SER A 128 1.24 3.60 2.21
CA SER A 128 0.16 4.19 1.39
C SER A 128 0.59 4.44 -0.05
N ARG A 129 1.78 5.02 -0.26
CA ARG A 129 2.25 5.34 -1.63
C ARG A 129 2.53 4.09 -2.48
N PRO A 130 3.31 3.08 -2.02
CA PRO A 130 3.51 1.85 -2.77
C PRO A 130 2.19 1.09 -2.98
N LEU A 131 1.29 1.09 -1.99
CA LEU A 131 0.00 0.45 -2.08
C LEU A 131 -0.89 1.12 -3.14
N TRP A 132 -0.98 2.46 -3.13
CA TRP A 132 -1.68 3.22 -4.15
C TRP A 132 -1.19 2.87 -5.56
N ARG A 133 0.13 2.86 -5.78
CA ARG A 133 0.73 2.52 -7.08
C ARG A 133 0.35 1.11 -7.53
N ALA A 134 0.47 0.13 -6.63
CA ALA A 134 0.14 -1.25 -6.93
C ALA A 134 -1.35 -1.47 -7.26
N LEU A 135 -2.25 -0.72 -6.60
CA LEU A 135 -3.70 -0.79 -6.82
C LEU A 135 -4.17 0.02 -8.03
N SER A 136 -3.34 0.95 -8.53
CA SER A 136 -3.63 1.78 -9.70
C SER A 136 -3.00 1.24 -10.98
N ALA A 137 -2.11 0.26 -10.90
CA ALA A 137 -1.52 -0.38 -12.07
C ALA A 137 -2.61 -1.16 -12.82
N ASP A 138 -2.85 -0.77 -14.08
CA ASP A 138 -3.79 -1.47 -14.96
C ASP A 138 -3.18 -2.83 -15.34
N PRO A 139 -3.82 -3.95 -15.03
CA PRO A 139 -3.33 -5.26 -15.44
C PRO A 139 -3.30 -5.42 -16.98
N VAL A 140 -4.04 -4.58 -17.71
CA VAL A 140 -4.11 -4.59 -19.17
C VAL A 140 -2.82 -4.10 -19.83
N VAL A 141 -2.06 -3.22 -19.17
CA VAL A 141 -0.80 -2.69 -19.72
C VAL A 141 0.37 -3.68 -19.58
N ALA A 142 0.31 -4.56 -18.59
CA ALA A 142 1.40 -5.51 -18.32
C ALA A 142 1.54 -6.60 -19.40
N TRP A 143 0.46 -7.00 -20.07
CA TRP A 143 0.51 -7.99 -21.16
C TRP A 143 0.70 -7.36 -22.53
N ALA A 144 0.47 -6.04 -22.67
CA ALA A 144 0.69 -5.28 -23.88
C ALA A 144 2.13 -4.77 -24.06
N ALA A 145 3.05 -5.16 -23.15
CA ALA A 145 4.47 -4.95 -23.41
C ALA A 145 4.82 -5.67 -24.72
N PRO A 146 5.38 -4.95 -25.72
CA PRO A 146 5.73 -5.58 -26.98
C PRO A 146 6.62 -6.78 -26.67
N ILE A 147 6.20 -7.96 -27.15
CA ILE A 147 7.11 -9.12 -27.23
C ILE A 147 8.29 -8.55 -27.97
N ARG A 148 9.43 -8.46 -27.31
CA ARG A 148 10.68 -8.20 -27.97
C ARG A 148 10.85 -9.39 -28.93
N GLU A 149 10.41 -9.19 -30.16
CA GLU A 149 10.80 -10.05 -31.26
C GLU A 149 12.33 -9.91 -31.30
N ASP A 150 12.99 -10.84 -30.64
CA ASP A 150 14.40 -11.10 -30.92
C ASP A 150 14.38 -11.46 -32.41
N ALA A 151 14.68 -10.45 -33.25
CA ALA A 151 14.83 -10.65 -34.68
C ALA A 151 15.83 -11.78 -34.81
N PRO A 152 15.47 -12.90 -35.47
CA PRO A 152 16.45 -13.93 -35.77
C PRO A 152 17.56 -13.25 -36.56
N ASP A 153 18.80 -13.38 -36.07
CA ASP A 153 19.99 -12.93 -36.76
C ASP A 153 19.82 -13.37 -38.22
N GLY A 154 19.65 -12.39 -39.10
CA GLY A 154 19.55 -12.64 -40.53
C GLY A 154 20.72 -13.50 -40.96
N PRO A 155 20.51 -14.46 -41.89
CA PRO A 155 21.58 -15.31 -42.34
C PRO A 155 22.75 -14.45 -42.82
N ALA A 156 23.92 -14.71 -42.28
CA ALA A 156 25.19 -14.09 -42.71
C ALA A 156 25.28 -14.22 -44.22
N GLU A 157 24.95 -13.13 -44.94
CA GLU A 157 25.18 -13.09 -46.39
C GLU A 157 26.61 -13.43 -46.69
N GLY A 158 26.71 -14.50 -47.49
CA GLY A 158 27.97 -15.13 -47.87
C GLY A 158 28.95 -14.11 -48.42
N ARG A 159 30.09 -14.05 -47.78
CA ARG A 159 31.29 -13.42 -48.28
C ARG A 159 31.71 -14.21 -49.52
N THR A 160 31.23 -13.76 -50.68
CA THR A 160 31.74 -14.24 -51.98
C THR A 160 33.16 -13.82 -52.11
N ASP A 161 34.02 -14.81 -51.97
CA ASP A 161 35.45 -14.77 -52.29
C ASP A 161 35.58 -14.58 -53.80
N HIS A 162 35.83 -13.37 -54.25
CA HIS A 162 36.11 -13.06 -55.63
C HIS A 162 37.57 -12.80 -55.86
N GLY A 163 38.18 -13.77 -56.51
CA GLY A 163 39.15 -13.48 -57.53
C GLY A 163 40.63 -13.55 -57.16
N SER A 164 41.11 -14.76 -57.12
CA SER A 164 42.51 -15.03 -57.52
C SER A 164 42.71 -14.60 -58.95
N GLN A 165 43.35 -13.47 -59.17
CA GLN A 165 43.94 -13.14 -60.47
C GLN A 165 45.36 -13.78 -60.62
N PRO A 166 45.64 -14.48 -61.72
CA PRO A 166 46.95 -15.03 -61.98
C PRO A 166 47.94 -13.94 -62.43
N ARG A 167 49.07 -13.86 -61.76
CA ARG A 167 50.22 -13.05 -62.19
C ARG A 167 50.71 -13.54 -63.56
N ARG A 168 50.62 -12.71 -64.56
CA ARG A 168 51.36 -12.86 -65.80
C ARG A 168 52.79 -12.37 -65.60
N ASN A 169 53.71 -13.30 -65.77
CA ASN A 169 55.09 -13.02 -66.02
C ASN A 169 55.24 -12.27 -67.33
N GLY A 170 56.01 -11.22 -67.31
CA GLY A 170 56.54 -10.56 -68.53
C GLY A 170 57.93 -10.06 -68.25
N ALA A 171 58.90 -10.83 -68.76
CA ALA A 171 60.29 -10.44 -68.85
C ALA A 171 60.49 -9.38 -69.92
N HIS A 172 61.45 -8.51 -69.73
CA HIS A 172 62.40 -7.95 -70.67
C HIS A 172 62.93 -6.60 -70.16
N ARG A 173 64.07 -6.54 -69.93
CA ARG A 173 65.50 -6.12 -70.25
C ARG A 173 65.96 -5.11 -69.17
#